data_cb9063703f4fbb264a7eda23c8acfcda
#
_entry.id   cb9063703f4fbb264a7eda23c8acfcda
#
_cell.length_a   1.000
_cell.length_b   1.000
_cell.length_c   1.000
_cell.angle_alpha   90.00
_cell.angle_beta   90.00
_cell.angle_gamma   90.00
#
_symmetry.space_group_name_H-M   'P 1'
#
loop_
_entity.id
_entity.type
_entity.pdbx_description
1 polymer ?
#
loop_
_entity_poly.entity_id
_entity_poly.type
_entity_poly.pdbx_seq_one_letter_code
_entity_poly.pdbx_strand_id
1 'polypeptide(L)'
;DVYKRQDFETKNRKKFCGRIATGDYDAIIIGHSQFEKIPMSVERQRAILEQQIDEIMMGISEAKREKAEKFTIKQMEKTKKGLQAKIDKLNDQSRKDDVVTFEELGVDRIFIDESHYFKNLFLYTKMRNVGGIAQTEAQKSSDLFMKCRYLDEITGGRGIVFATGTPISNSMVELYTIQRYLQMSALEEQGLQHFDAWAANYGETVTAIELSPEGTGYRAKTRFAKFYNLPELMSVFKNVADIQTADMLKLPVPEAHYHNIALKPSEYQKEIVASLAERAEKVRNREVDSSVDNMLMITNDGRKLALDQRLINPMLPSAPNSKAAKCAENVFEIWQRTADKRSTQMIFCDLSTPKDDGTFSVYDDIRAKLLELGVPENEIAFIHNAKSEVQKKDLFGKVRSGQVRILLGSTQRMGAGTNCQQKLIALHHLECPWRPSDLQQREGRIIRQGNENPEVDIYSYVTEGTFDAYLYQLVESKQKFISQIMTSKSPVRSAEDVDEQALSYAEIKALASGNPMIKDCLLYTSPSPRDCS
;
A
#
# COMPACT_ATOMS: atom_id res chain seq x y z
N ASP A 1 -24.02 -21.35 5.49
CA ASP A 1 -24.55 -21.02 4.16
C ASP A 1 -23.52 -20.27 3.34
N VAL A 2 -23.28 -20.71 2.11
CA VAL A 2 -22.35 -20.03 1.19
C VAL A 2 -23.17 -19.10 0.29
N TYR A 3 -22.98 -17.79 0.47
CA TYR A 3 -23.61 -16.78 -0.38
C TYR A 3 -22.83 -16.62 -1.69
N LYS A 4 -23.55 -16.52 -2.81
CA LYS A 4 -22.98 -16.31 -4.14
C LYS A 4 -22.91 -14.81 -4.47
N ARG A 5 -22.01 -14.41 -5.36
CA ARG A 5 -21.88 -13.03 -5.86
C ARG A 5 -23.24 -12.45 -6.33
N GLN A 6 -24.11 -13.31 -6.87
CA GLN A 6 -25.46 -12.95 -7.34
C GLN A 6 -26.38 -12.44 -6.24
N ASP A 7 -26.19 -12.84 -4.97
CA ASP A 7 -27.00 -12.40 -3.83
C ASP A 7 -26.82 -10.88 -3.54
N PHE A 8 -25.71 -10.29 -4.02
CA PHE A 8 -25.40 -8.86 -3.87
C PHE A 8 -25.73 -8.01 -5.10
N GLU A 9 -26.30 -8.60 -6.15
CA GLU A 9 -26.87 -7.83 -7.25
C GLU A 9 -28.06 -7.00 -6.73
N THR A 10 -28.27 -5.82 -7.29
CA THR A 10 -29.29 -4.87 -6.81
C THR A 10 -30.66 -5.52 -6.58
N LYS A 11 -31.07 -6.41 -7.47
CA LYS A 11 -32.35 -7.14 -7.39
C LYS A 11 -32.44 -8.16 -6.25
N ASN A 12 -31.31 -8.71 -5.80
CA ASN A 12 -31.25 -9.78 -4.78
C ASN A 12 -30.83 -9.25 -3.41
N ARG A 13 -30.27 -8.04 -3.35
CA ARG A 13 -29.72 -7.42 -2.12
C ARG A 13 -30.79 -7.29 -1.02
N LYS A 14 -31.97 -6.82 -1.38
CA LYS A 14 -33.10 -6.69 -0.43
C LYS A 14 -33.42 -8.03 0.22
N LYS A 15 -33.49 -9.10 -0.58
CA LYS A 15 -33.74 -10.47 -0.08
C LYS A 15 -32.60 -10.97 0.80
N PHE A 16 -31.35 -10.65 0.46
CA PHE A 16 -30.18 -11.03 1.24
C PHE A 16 -30.13 -10.31 2.59
N CYS A 17 -30.28 -8.99 2.61
CA CYS A 17 -30.35 -8.21 3.86
C CYS A 17 -31.55 -8.62 4.72
N GLY A 18 -32.70 -8.87 4.10
CA GLY A 18 -33.88 -9.36 4.83
C GLY A 18 -33.64 -10.72 5.49
N ARG A 19 -32.92 -11.64 4.84
CA ARG A 19 -32.54 -12.93 5.46
C ARG A 19 -31.59 -12.75 6.64
N ILE A 20 -30.66 -11.80 6.57
CA ILE A 20 -29.77 -11.48 7.68
C ILE A 20 -30.59 -10.93 8.86
N ALA A 21 -31.44 -9.95 8.60
CA ALA A 21 -32.25 -9.28 9.63
C ALA A 21 -33.25 -10.21 10.34
N THR A 22 -33.73 -11.23 9.65
CA THR A 22 -34.75 -12.17 10.19
C THR A 22 -34.21 -13.56 10.53
N GLY A 23 -32.92 -13.81 10.23
CA GLY A 23 -32.29 -15.10 10.48
C GLY A 23 -31.69 -15.17 11.87
N ASP A 24 -31.62 -16.38 12.42
CA ASP A 24 -30.93 -16.68 13.68
C ASP A 24 -29.50 -17.13 13.37
N TYR A 25 -28.60 -16.15 13.15
CA TYR A 25 -27.19 -16.39 12.81
C TYR A 25 -26.27 -15.93 13.94
N ASP A 26 -25.38 -16.81 14.40
CA ASP A 26 -24.32 -16.46 15.35
C ASP A 26 -23.26 -15.55 14.70
N ALA A 27 -22.98 -15.75 13.42
CA ALA A 27 -22.01 -14.95 12.68
C ALA A 27 -22.26 -14.99 11.16
N ILE A 28 -21.89 -13.91 10.48
CA ILE A 28 -22.00 -13.76 9.02
C ILE A 28 -20.64 -13.36 8.46
N ILE A 29 -20.11 -14.16 7.55
CA ILE A 29 -18.85 -13.87 6.83
C ILE A 29 -19.18 -13.25 5.49
N ILE A 30 -18.67 -12.04 5.24
CA ILE A 30 -18.97 -11.25 4.05
C ILE A 30 -17.69 -10.59 3.52
N GLY A 31 -17.56 -10.47 2.21
CA GLY A 31 -16.44 -9.73 1.60
C GLY A 31 -16.62 -8.21 1.71
N HIS A 32 -15.52 -7.45 1.83
CA HIS A 32 -15.53 -5.99 1.97
C HIS A 32 -16.38 -5.31 0.88
N SER A 33 -16.22 -5.69 -0.38
CA SER A 33 -16.97 -5.10 -1.50
C SER A 33 -18.48 -5.36 -1.47
N GLN A 34 -18.92 -6.35 -0.73
CA GLN A 34 -20.34 -6.62 -0.49
C GLN A 34 -20.83 -5.87 0.74
N PHE A 35 -20.01 -5.81 1.79
CA PHE A 35 -20.30 -5.08 3.02
C PHE A 35 -20.55 -3.57 2.76
N GLU A 36 -19.75 -2.96 1.88
CA GLU A 36 -19.92 -1.58 1.42
C GLU A 36 -21.29 -1.29 0.78
N LYS A 37 -21.97 -2.33 0.27
CA LYS A 37 -23.27 -2.17 -0.39
C LYS A 37 -24.47 -2.21 0.56
N ILE A 38 -24.25 -2.50 1.82
CA ILE A 38 -25.28 -2.44 2.87
C ILE A 38 -25.29 -1.00 3.38
N PRO A 39 -26.33 -0.20 3.09
CA PRO A 39 -26.32 1.21 3.44
C PRO A 39 -26.59 1.44 4.93
N MET A 40 -26.12 2.56 5.44
CA MET A 40 -26.63 3.16 6.67
C MET A 40 -27.94 3.91 6.39
N SER A 41 -28.74 4.16 7.42
CA SER A 41 -29.91 5.00 7.30
C SER A 41 -29.56 6.39 6.74
N VAL A 42 -30.50 6.98 5.99
CA VAL A 42 -30.30 8.31 5.36
C VAL A 42 -30.08 9.38 6.43
N GLU A 43 -30.75 9.25 7.56
CA GLU A 43 -30.65 10.15 8.70
C GLU A 43 -29.23 10.19 9.27
N ARG A 44 -28.61 9.01 9.48
CA ARG A 44 -27.23 8.92 9.97
C ARG A 44 -26.21 9.42 8.95
N GLN A 45 -26.38 9.06 7.68
CA GLN A 45 -25.50 9.54 6.63
C GLN A 45 -25.53 11.07 6.56
N ARG A 46 -26.73 11.66 6.67
CA ARG A 46 -26.92 13.12 6.70
C ARG A 46 -26.26 13.75 7.91
N ALA A 47 -26.52 13.24 9.12
CA ALA A 47 -25.97 13.79 10.35
C ALA A 47 -24.44 13.87 10.33
N ILE A 48 -23.76 12.83 9.83
CA ILE A 48 -22.30 12.83 9.71
C ILE A 48 -21.81 13.82 8.65
N LEU A 49 -22.48 13.93 7.51
CA LEU A 49 -22.13 14.92 6.49
C LEU A 49 -22.35 16.36 6.98
N GLU A 50 -23.41 16.61 7.73
CA GLU A 50 -23.67 17.90 8.36
C GLU A 50 -22.60 18.24 9.40
N GLN A 51 -22.21 17.29 10.26
CA GLN A 51 -21.10 17.47 11.19
C GLN A 51 -19.78 17.84 10.45
N GLN A 52 -19.46 17.14 9.37
CA GLN A 52 -18.27 17.45 8.56
C GLN A 52 -18.35 18.84 7.93
N ILE A 53 -19.53 19.27 7.50
CA ILE A 53 -19.76 20.63 6.98
C ILE A 53 -19.53 21.67 8.09
N ASP A 54 -20.03 21.44 9.29
CA ASP A 54 -19.87 22.33 10.43
C ASP A 54 -18.41 22.49 10.84
N GLU A 55 -17.65 21.38 10.87
CA GLU A 55 -16.19 21.39 11.11
C GLU A 55 -15.46 22.24 10.06
N ILE A 56 -15.81 22.07 8.77
CA ILE A 56 -15.23 22.88 7.69
C ILE A 56 -15.62 24.37 7.82
N MET A 57 -16.87 24.67 8.22
CA MET A 57 -17.33 26.04 8.40
C MET A 57 -16.59 26.73 9.55
N MET A 58 -16.38 26.05 10.67
CA MET A 58 -15.55 26.55 11.76
C MET A 58 -14.13 26.84 11.27
N GLY A 59 -13.52 25.89 10.55
CA GLY A 59 -12.18 26.09 9.97
C GLY A 59 -12.10 27.25 8.96
N ILE A 60 -13.11 27.47 8.14
CA ILE A 60 -13.17 28.63 7.23
C ILE A 60 -13.24 29.93 8.03
N SER A 61 -14.03 29.95 9.11
CA SER A 61 -14.18 31.14 9.96
C SER A 61 -12.86 31.50 10.65
N GLU A 62 -12.15 30.50 11.17
CA GLU A 62 -10.82 30.66 11.77
C GLU A 62 -9.78 31.09 10.75
N ALA A 63 -9.72 30.43 9.57
CA ALA A 63 -8.79 30.78 8.50
C ALA A 63 -8.98 32.22 8.01
N LYS A 64 -10.23 32.73 7.96
CA LYS A 64 -10.54 34.13 7.63
C LYS A 64 -10.04 35.07 8.72
N ARG A 65 -10.20 34.69 10.00
CA ARG A 65 -9.73 35.51 11.14
C ARG A 65 -8.21 35.59 11.18
N GLU A 66 -7.53 34.49 10.88
CA GLU A 66 -6.07 34.38 10.84
C GLU A 66 -5.44 34.90 9.55
N LYS A 67 -6.23 35.49 8.64
CA LYS A 67 -5.79 35.99 7.32
C LYS A 67 -5.04 34.94 6.49
N ALA A 68 -5.44 33.66 6.60
CA ALA A 68 -4.86 32.57 5.84
C ALA A 68 -4.94 32.79 4.31
N GLU A 69 -4.12 32.08 3.56
CA GLU A 69 -4.07 32.19 2.10
C GLU A 69 -5.44 31.97 1.45
N LYS A 70 -5.81 32.86 0.52
CA LYS A 70 -7.09 32.80 -0.21
C LYS A 70 -7.30 31.44 -0.93
N PHE A 71 -6.21 30.77 -1.30
CA PHE A 71 -6.25 29.45 -1.93
C PHE A 71 -6.79 28.37 -0.98
N THR A 72 -6.32 28.36 0.27
CA THR A 72 -6.77 27.41 1.32
C THR A 72 -8.26 27.56 1.59
N ILE A 73 -8.74 28.79 1.73
CA ILE A 73 -10.17 29.09 1.95
C ILE A 73 -11.02 28.60 0.76
N LYS A 74 -10.59 28.86 -0.48
CA LYS A 74 -11.30 28.36 -1.69
C LYS A 74 -11.38 26.84 -1.74
N GLN A 75 -10.33 26.14 -1.34
CA GLN A 75 -10.36 24.67 -1.28
C GLN A 75 -11.33 24.14 -0.21
N MET A 76 -11.37 24.77 0.96
CA MET A 76 -12.34 24.44 2.01
C MET A 76 -13.77 24.65 1.53
N GLU A 77 -14.06 25.78 0.87
CA GLU A 77 -15.37 26.06 0.27
C GLU A 77 -15.74 25.04 -0.81
N LYS A 78 -14.77 24.59 -1.62
CA LYS A 78 -15.00 23.51 -2.61
C LYS A 78 -15.36 22.18 -1.94
N THR A 79 -14.67 21.82 -0.86
CA THR A 79 -14.96 20.60 -0.10
C THR A 79 -16.36 20.67 0.53
N LYS A 80 -16.72 21.81 1.15
CA LYS A 80 -18.06 22.06 1.68
C LYS A 80 -19.13 21.87 0.61
N LYS A 81 -18.96 22.46 -0.58
CA LYS A 81 -19.90 22.28 -1.71
C LYS A 81 -20.02 20.81 -2.14
N GLY A 82 -18.91 20.06 -2.12
CA GLY A 82 -18.93 18.63 -2.42
C GLY A 82 -19.72 17.81 -1.40
N LEU A 83 -19.61 18.12 -0.10
CA LEU A 83 -20.37 17.47 0.95
C LEU A 83 -21.87 17.85 0.86
N GLN A 84 -22.19 19.11 0.58
CA GLN A 84 -23.58 19.55 0.37
C GLN A 84 -24.23 18.79 -0.80
N ALA A 85 -23.51 18.65 -1.92
CA ALA A 85 -24.02 17.87 -3.06
C ALA A 85 -24.24 16.38 -2.73
N LYS A 86 -23.45 15.81 -1.79
CA LYS A 86 -23.70 14.45 -1.28
C LYS A 86 -25.01 14.40 -0.49
N ILE A 87 -25.30 15.39 0.37
CA ILE A 87 -26.56 15.49 1.13
C ILE A 87 -27.75 15.63 0.18
N ASP A 88 -27.64 16.50 -0.82
CA ASP A 88 -28.71 16.72 -1.81
C ASP A 88 -29.03 15.42 -2.55
N LYS A 89 -28.02 14.66 -2.93
CA LYS A 89 -28.16 13.35 -3.58
C LYS A 89 -28.82 12.32 -2.65
N LEU A 90 -28.51 12.31 -1.36
CA LEU A 90 -29.16 11.44 -0.38
C LEU A 90 -30.66 11.74 -0.26
N ASN A 91 -31.04 13.02 -0.29
CA ASN A 91 -32.44 13.43 -0.25
C ASN A 91 -33.25 12.95 -1.47
N ASP A 92 -32.62 12.90 -2.66
CA ASP A 92 -33.25 12.36 -3.87
C ASP A 92 -33.36 10.84 -3.85
N GLN A 93 -32.38 10.14 -3.24
CA GLN A 93 -32.38 8.69 -3.13
C GLN A 93 -33.35 8.18 -2.05
N SER A 94 -33.56 8.89 -0.95
CA SER A 94 -34.47 8.51 0.14
C SER A 94 -35.93 8.32 -0.34
N ARG A 95 -36.27 8.87 -1.51
CA ARG A 95 -37.59 8.69 -2.13
C ARG A 95 -37.75 7.42 -2.96
N LYS A 96 -36.67 6.62 -3.13
CA LYS A 96 -36.66 5.53 -4.13
C LYS A 96 -36.33 4.14 -3.58
N ASP A 97 -35.69 3.98 -2.43
CA ASP A 97 -35.19 2.69 -1.97
C ASP A 97 -35.62 2.34 -0.55
N ASP A 98 -36.54 1.40 -0.48
CA ASP A 98 -36.93 0.62 0.70
C ASP A 98 -35.89 -0.55 0.86
N VAL A 99 -34.66 -0.23 1.20
CA VAL A 99 -33.58 -1.21 1.41
C VAL A 99 -33.31 -1.34 2.90
N VAL A 100 -33.19 -2.57 3.40
CA VAL A 100 -32.78 -2.85 4.79
C VAL A 100 -31.43 -2.21 5.06
N THR A 101 -31.37 -1.36 6.08
CA THR A 101 -30.16 -0.64 6.49
C THR A 101 -29.28 -1.49 7.40
N PHE A 102 -28.04 -1.05 7.64
CA PHE A 102 -27.13 -1.76 8.53
C PHE A 102 -27.67 -1.84 9.97
N GLU A 103 -28.32 -0.78 10.43
CA GLU A 103 -28.94 -0.71 11.76
C GLU A 103 -30.06 -1.76 11.93
N GLU A 104 -30.80 -2.04 10.86
CA GLU A 104 -31.92 -3.01 10.87
C GLU A 104 -31.42 -4.47 10.79
N LEU A 105 -30.13 -4.70 10.51
CA LEU A 105 -29.56 -6.06 10.50
C LEU A 105 -29.42 -6.66 11.91
N GLY A 106 -29.44 -5.84 12.96
CA GLY A 106 -29.27 -6.30 14.34
C GLY A 106 -27.83 -6.73 14.66
N VAL A 107 -26.83 -6.29 13.89
CA VAL A 107 -25.41 -6.58 14.12
C VAL A 107 -24.92 -5.74 15.29
N ASP A 108 -24.33 -6.38 16.29
CA ASP A 108 -23.74 -5.74 17.49
C ASP A 108 -22.21 -5.75 17.48
N ARG A 109 -21.58 -6.53 16.62
CA ARG A 109 -20.12 -6.62 16.52
C ARG A 109 -19.64 -6.88 15.11
N ILE A 110 -18.54 -6.22 14.74
CA ILE A 110 -17.86 -6.46 13.47
C ILE A 110 -16.38 -6.82 13.68
N PHE A 111 -15.90 -7.79 12.89
CA PHE A 111 -14.49 -8.16 12.78
C PHE A 111 -14.04 -7.85 11.37
N ILE A 112 -13.08 -6.94 11.23
CA ILE A 112 -12.57 -6.48 9.94
C ILE A 112 -11.16 -7.04 9.75
N ASP A 113 -11.05 -8.06 8.91
CA ASP A 113 -9.75 -8.57 8.47
C ASP A 113 -9.14 -7.63 7.42
N GLU A 114 -7.81 -7.52 7.38
CA GLU A 114 -7.06 -6.60 6.51
C GLU A 114 -7.58 -5.15 6.59
N SER A 115 -7.80 -4.67 7.81
CA SER A 115 -8.39 -3.35 8.09
C SER A 115 -7.60 -2.17 7.49
N HIS A 116 -6.32 -2.36 7.16
CA HIS A 116 -5.51 -1.36 6.46
C HIS A 116 -6.07 -0.92 5.10
N TYR A 117 -7.01 -1.67 4.49
CA TYR A 117 -7.71 -1.24 3.29
C TYR A 117 -8.65 -0.05 3.50
N PHE A 118 -8.98 0.30 4.74
CA PHE A 118 -9.89 1.39 5.11
C PHE A 118 -9.18 2.66 5.60
N LYS A 119 -7.89 2.78 5.36
CA LYS A 119 -7.06 3.91 5.83
C LYS A 119 -7.37 5.27 5.19
N ASN A 120 -7.99 5.30 4.02
CA ASN A 120 -8.33 6.54 3.31
C ASN A 120 -9.67 7.12 3.81
N LEU A 121 -9.74 7.41 5.10
CA LEU A 121 -10.89 8.06 5.73
C LEU A 121 -10.80 9.58 5.53
N PHE A 122 -11.94 10.23 5.32
CA PHE A 122 -12.00 11.70 5.23
C PHE A 122 -11.30 12.34 6.43
N LEU A 123 -10.41 13.27 6.15
CA LEU A 123 -9.61 13.99 7.11
C LEU A 123 -9.75 15.49 6.84
N TYR A 124 -10.30 16.21 7.81
CA TYR A 124 -10.25 17.66 7.81
C TYR A 124 -8.96 18.14 8.45
N THR A 125 -8.25 19.06 7.79
CA THR A 125 -7.05 19.72 8.32
C THR A 125 -6.85 21.08 7.67
N LYS A 126 -6.29 22.02 8.42
CA LYS A 126 -5.79 23.30 7.90
C LYS A 126 -4.49 23.11 7.09
N MET A 127 -3.76 22.02 7.31
CA MET A 127 -2.49 21.67 6.67
C MET A 127 -2.69 21.07 5.26
N ARG A 128 -3.44 21.73 4.39
CA ARG A 128 -3.84 21.16 3.08
C ARG A 128 -2.73 21.07 2.05
N ASN A 129 -1.70 21.90 2.17
CA ASN A 129 -0.53 21.90 1.28
C ASN A 129 0.67 21.15 1.87
N VAL A 130 0.44 20.37 2.93
CA VAL A 130 1.46 19.62 3.64
C VAL A 130 1.51 18.20 3.06
N GLY A 131 2.68 17.78 2.58
CA GLY A 131 2.92 16.38 2.15
C GLY A 131 2.83 15.41 3.33
N GLY A 132 2.65 14.12 3.06
CA GLY A 132 2.50 13.08 4.09
C GLY A 132 1.10 12.96 4.70
N ILE A 133 0.20 13.91 4.41
CA ILE A 133 -1.20 13.87 4.86
C ILE A 133 -2.08 13.48 3.68
N ALA A 134 -2.63 12.26 3.71
CA ALA A 134 -3.55 11.79 2.68
C ALA A 134 -4.88 12.53 2.78
N GLN A 135 -5.20 13.31 1.76
CA GLN A 135 -6.48 14.06 1.68
C GLN A 135 -7.50 13.36 0.78
N THR A 136 -7.21 12.13 0.36
CA THR A 136 -8.12 11.32 -0.46
C THR A 136 -9.12 10.61 0.43
N GLU A 137 -10.40 10.75 0.11
CA GLU A 137 -11.49 10.03 0.76
C GLU A 137 -11.89 8.83 -0.11
N ALA A 138 -11.94 7.64 0.50
CA ALA A 138 -12.55 6.47 -0.12
C ALA A 138 -13.95 6.25 0.47
N GLN A 139 -14.96 6.12 -0.39
CA GLN A 139 -16.35 5.92 0.03
C GLN A 139 -16.48 4.74 1.02
N LYS A 140 -15.74 3.64 0.78
CA LYS A 140 -15.73 2.48 1.67
C LYS A 140 -15.24 2.79 3.09
N SER A 141 -14.26 3.70 3.22
CA SER A 141 -13.73 4.09 4.52
C SER A 141 -14.72 4.95 5.29
N SER A 142 -15.38 5.89 4.61
CA SER A 142 -16.44 6.72 5.21
C SER A 142 -17.66 5.88 5.59
N ASP A 143 -18.05 4.92 4.77
CA ASP A 143 -19.13 3.98 5.05
C ASP A 143 -18.82 3.10 6.28
N LEU A 144 -17.62 2.51 6.34
CA LEU A 144 -17.18 1.75 7.50
C LEU A 144 -17.13 2.62 8.77
N PHE A 145 -16.66 3.85 8.67
CA PHE A 145 -16.60 4.75 9.81
C PHE A 145 -17.98 5.04 10.41
N MET A 146 -19.00 5.27 9.56
CA MET A 146 -20.38 5.44 10.01
C MET A 146 -20.90 4.22 10.76
N LYS A 147 -20.64 3.02 10.24
CA LYS A 147 -20.99 1.74 10.88
C LYS A 147 -20.28 1.55 12.22
N CYS A 148 -18.99 1.90 12.29
CA CYS A 148 -18.22 1.86 13.53
C CYS A 148 -18.80 2.81 14.59
N ARG A 149 -19.12 4.05 14.22
CA ARG A 149 -19.73 5.01 15.16
C ARG A 149 -21.09 4.52 15.69
N TYR A 150 -21.91 3.94 14.82
CA TYR A 150 -23.16 3.30 15.25
C TYR A 150 -22.94 2.17 16.25
N LEU A 151 -21.97 1.28 15.96
CA LEU A 151 -21.67 0.17 16.87
C LEU A 151 -21.10 0.65 18.20
N ASP A 152 -20.27 1.69 18.21
CA ASP A 152 -19.77 2.29 19.45
C ASP A 152 -20.93 2.83 20.32
N GLU A 153 -21.93 3.46 19.72
CA GLU A 153 -23.11 3.97 20.43
C GLU A 153 -23.89 2.84 21.11
N ILE A 154 -24.19 1.75 20.39
CA ILE A 154 -25.02 0.66 20.91
C ILE A 154 -24.29 -0.31 21.83
N THR A 155 -22.95 -0.37 21.74
CA THR A 155 -22.14 -1.34 22.50
C THR A 155 -21.24 -0.71 23.57
N GLY A 156 -21.21 0.62 23.67
CA GLY A 156 -20.32 1.33 24.58
C GLY A 156 -18.83 1.15 24.20
N GLY A 157 -18.52 1.20 22.91
CA GLY A 157 -17.14 1.12 22.38
C GLY A 157 -16.57 -0.30 22.31
N ARG A 158 -17.42 -1.35 22.28
CA ARG A 158 -16.98 -2.77 22.27
C ARG A 158 -17.37 -3.55 21.01
N GLY A 159 -17.91 -2.87 20.01
CA GLY A 159 -18.48 -3.49 18.81
C GLY A 159 -17.50 -3.68 17.66
N ILE A 160 -16.23 -3.24 17.77
CA ILE A 160 -15.34 -3.17 16.63
C ILE A 160 -14.03 -3.90 16.93
N VAL A 161 -13.65 -4.83 16.03
CA VAL A 161 -12.37 -5.53 16.09
C VAL A 161 -11.70 -5.43 14.72
N PHE A 162 -10.53 -4.83 14.67
CA PHE A 162 -9.68 -4.76 13.48
C PHE A 162 -8.56 -5.79 13.57
N ALA A 163 -8.33 -6.51 12.48
CA ALA A 163 -7.19 -7.39 12.31
C ALA A 163 -6.37 -6.95 11.09
N THR A 164 -5.06 -6.81 11.25
CA THR A 164 -4.15 -6.49 10.17
C THR A 164 -2.71 -6.82 10.54
N GLY A 165 -1.94 -7.32 9.57
CA GLY A 165 -0.49 -7.46 9.71
C GLY A 165 0.27 -6.15 9.49
N THR A 166 -0.38 -5.09 9.00
CA THR A 166 0.26 -3.84 8.60
C THR A 166 -0.58 -2.62 8.98
N PRO A 167 -0.70 -2.31 10.29
CA PRO A 167 -1.50 -1.19 10.76
C PRO A 167 -1.00 0.16 10.21
N ILE A 168 0.31 0.29 10.04
CA ILE A 168 0.96 1.43 9.38
C ILE A 168 1.64 0.87 8.13
N SER A 169 1.17 1.26 6.95
CA SER A 169 1.71 0.77 5.68
C SER A 169 2.56 1.81 4.95
N ASN A 170 2.35 3.10 5.22
CA ASN A 170 3.00 4.17 4.49
C ASN A 170 3.34 5.39 5.36
N SER A 171 2.45 5.86 6.21
CA SER A 171 2.64 7.06 7.03
C SER A 171 2.05 6.88 8.43
N MET A 172 2.64 7.55 9.40
CA MET A 172 2.14 7.61 10.79
C MET A 172 0.74 8.23 10.89
N VAL A 173 0.31 9.02 9.93
CA VAL A 173 -1.05 9.55 9.85
C VAL A 173 -2.09 8.42 9.74
N GLU A 174 -1.70 7.25 9.23
CA GLU A 174 -2.57 6.06 9.20
C GLU A 174 -2.93 5.59 10.62
N LEU A 175 -2.04 5.78 11.59
CA LEU A 175 -2.32 5.45 13.00
C LEU A 175 -3.45 6.33 13.56
N TYR A 176 -3.44 7.64 13.27
CA TYR A 176 -4.55 8.52 13.64
C TYR A 176 -5.88 8.04 13.04
N THR A 177 -5.86 7.61 11.78
CA THR A 177 -7.06 7.05 11.15
C THR A 177 -7.57 5.82 11.88
N ILE A 178 -6.69 4.90 12.29
CA ILE A 178 -7.07 3.71 13.08
C ILE A 178 -7.64 4.13 14.44
N GLN A 179 -7.00 5.09 15.12
CA GLN A 179 -7.50 5.60 16.40
C GLN A 179 -8.91 6.20 16.26
N ARG A 180 -9.23 6.88 15.17
CA ARG A 180 -10.58 7.39 14.91
C ARG A 180 -11.62 6.28 14.82
N TYR A 181 -11.28 5.12 14.26
CA TYR A 181 -12.18 3.97 14.25
C TYR A 181 -12.35 3.33 15.63
N LEU A 182 -11.27 3.21 16.40
CA LEU A 182 -11.22 2.36 17.60
C LEU A 182 -11.24 3.13 18.93
N GLN A 183 -10.86 4.40 18.93
CA GLN A 183 -10.63 5.21 20.13
C GLN A 183 -11.24 6.62 20.03
N MET A 184 -12.31 6.81 19.26
CA MET A 184 -12.84 8.15 19.03
C MET A 184 -13.22 8.85 20.34
N SER A 185 -13.88 8.16 21.27
CA SER A 185 -14.24 8.72 22.58
C SER A 185 -13.02 9.16 23.38
N ALA A 186 -11.93 8.35 23.37
CA ALA A 186 -10.69 8.72 24.06
C ALA A 186 -9.99 9.92 23.40
N LEU A 187 -10.07 10.03 22.06
CA LEU A 187 -9.57 11.22 21.34
C LEU A 187 -10.41 12.46 21.68
N GLU A 188 -11.73 12.33 21.81
CA GLU A 188 -12.64 13.40 22.20
C GLU A 188 -12.35 13.89 23.63
N GLU A 189 -12.19 12.97 24.58
CA GLU A 189 -11.85 13.28 25.98
C GLU A 189 -10.52 14.02 26.11
N GLN A 190 -9.55 13.71 25.24
CA GLN A 190 -8.22 14.36 25.23
C GLN A 190 -8.18 15.61 24.34
N GLY A 191 -9.26 15.97 23.66
CA GLY A 191 -9.29 17.07 22.68
C GLY A 191 -8.48 16.82 21.42
N LEU A 192 -8.22 15.54 21.08
CA LEU A 192 -7.40 15.08 19.93
C LEU A 192 -8.25 14.55 18.77
N GLN A 193 -9.58 14.72 18.81
CA GLN A 193 -10.49 14.25 17.78
C GLN A 193 -10.27 14.92 16.42
N HIS A 194 -9.70 16.14 16.41
CA HIS A 194 -9.34 16.84 15.19
C HIS A 194 -7.87 16.59 14.86
N PHE A 195 -7.60 16.31 13.58
CA PHE A 195 -6.24 16.00 13.13
C PHE A 195 -5.21 17.06 13.51
N ASP A 196 -5.53 18.34 13.39
CA ASP A 196 -4.59 19.42 13.68
C ASP A 196 -4.17 19.43 15.16
N ALA A 197 -5.08 19.10 16.08
CA ALA A 197 -4.77 18.94 17.50
C ALA A 197 -3.89 17.71 17.77
N TRP A 198 -4.23 16.58 17.15
CA TRP A 198 -3.42 15.36 17.23
C TRP A 198 -2.02 15.58 16.64
N ALA A 199 -1.94 16.21 15.47
CA ALA A 199 -0.70 16.54 14.80
C ALA A 199 0.19 17.46 15.63
N ALA A 200 -0.39 18.46 16.30
CA ALA A 200 0.34 19.36 17.19
C ALA A 200 0.96 18.66 18.41
N ASN A 201 0.39 17.54 18.84
CA ASN A 201 0.91 16.75 19.97
C ASN A 201 1.94 15.70 19.57
N TYR A 202 1.84 15.16 18.36
CA TYR A 202 2.63 13.97 17.97
C TYR A 202 3.49 14.18 16.72
N GLY A 203 3.41 15.32 16.06
CA GLY A 203 4.20 15.52 14.87
C GLY A 203 4.53 16.97 14.57
N GLU A 204 5.47 17.15 13.68
CA GLU A 204 5.97 18.43 13.24
C GLU A 204 6.06 18.45 11.70
N THR A 205 5.73 19.61 11.15
CA THR A 205 5.96 19.86 9.74
C THR A 205 7.40 20.26 9.50
N VAL A 206 8.05 19.58 8.59
CA VAL A 206 9.40 19.92 8.12
C VAL A 206 9.26 20.59 6.77
N THR A 207 9.80 21.80 6.64
CA THR A 207 9.86 22.50 5.37
C THR A 207 11.24 22.29 4.75
N ALA A 208 11.27 21.54 3.66
CA ALA A 208 12.46 21.39 2.85
C ALA A 208 12.31 22.19 1.55
N ILE A 209 13.41 22.73 1.07
CA ILE A 209 13.44 23.34 -0.25
C ILE A 209 13.53 22.19 -1.27
N GLU A 210 12.39 21.86 -1.85
CA GLU A 210 12.28 20.84 -2.90
C GLU A 210 12.12 21.50 -4.26
N LEU A 211 12.58 20.80 -5.28
CA LEU A 211 12.22 21.16 -6.64
C LEU A 211 10.70 21.08 -6.83
N SER A 212 10.15 22.12 -7.44
CA SER A 212 8.73 22.11 -7.78
C SER A 212 8.46 20.93 -8.76
N PRO A 213 7.32 20.23 -8.69
CA PRO A 213 6.97 19.15 -9.62
C PRO A 213 6.97 19.59 -11.07
N GLU A 214 6.74 20.89 -11.28
CA GLU A 214 6.77 21.52 -12.60
C GLU A 214 8.20 21.82 -13.07
N GLY A 215 9.22 21.52 -12.27
CA GLY A 215 10.63 21.75 -12.60
C GLY A 215 11.08 23.22 -12.60
N THR A 216 10.25 24.14 -12.11
CA THR A 216 10.43 25.58 -12.31
C THR A 216 11.09 26.32 -11.17
N GLY A 217 12.01 25.71 -10.50
CA GLY A 217 12.72 26.33 -9.40
C GLY A 217 12.47 25.64 -8.07
N TYR A 218 13.12 26.12 -7.06
CA TYR A 218 12.94 25.61 -5.71
C TYR A 218 11.64 26.15 -5.13
N ARG A 219 10.81 25.26 -4.58
CA ARG A 219 9.70 25.64 -3.73
C ARG A 219 9.93 25.08 -2.33
N ALA A 220 9.56 25.86 -1.34
CA ALA A 220 9.42 25.31 -0.01
C ALA A 220 8.25 24.33 -0.01
N LYS A 221 8.52 23.04 0.20
CA LYS A 221 7.49 22.03 0.41
C LYS A 221 7.51 21.62 1.86
N THR A 222 6.41 21.85 2.51
CA THR A 222 6.20 21.45 3.88
C THR A 222 5.63 20.04 3.90
N ARG A 223 6.23 19.16 4.70
CA ARG A 223 5.76 17.78 4.91
C ARG A 223 5.51 17.55 6.39
N PHE A 224 4.49 16.77 6.70
CA PHE A 224 4.27 16.24 8.03
C PHE A 224 5.06 14.93 8.14
N ALA A 225 6.31 15.04 8.54
CA ALA A 225 7.28 13.95 8.42
C ALA A 225 8.04 13.66 9.72
N LYS A 226 8.08 14.58 10.68
CA LYS A 226 8.78 14.37 11.93
C LYS A 226 7.78 14.10 13.05
N PHE A 227 7.96 12.98 13.74
CA PHE A 227 7.09 12.54 14.83
C PHE A 227 7.85 12.56 16.15
N TYR A 228 7.16 12.95 17.21
CA TYR A 228 7.67 12.99 18.57
C TYR A 228 6.60 12.50 19.56
N ASN A 229 6.96 12.37 20.83
CA ASN A 229 6.10 11.78 21.85
C ASN A 229 5.59 10.37 21.46
N LEU A 230 6.41 9.63 20.72
CA LEU A 230 6.05 8.30 20.22
C LEU A 230 5.72 7.29 21.34
N PRO A 231 6.44 7.27 22.49
CA PRO A 231 6.09 6.40 23.61
C PRO A 231 4.68 6.70 24.14
N GLU A 232 4.30 7.96 24.26
CA GLU A 232 3.00 8.41 24.74
C GLU A 232 1.90 8.02 23.74
N LEU A 233 2.12 8.27 22.45
CA LEU A 233 1.22 7.87 21.37
C LEU A 233 0.98 6.37 21.37
N MET A 234 2.05 5.58 21.48
CA MET A 234 1.96 4.12 21.52
C MET A 234 1.32 3.60 22.79
N SER A 235 1.52 4.28 23.93
CA SER A 235 0.82 3.94 25.18
C SER A 235 -0.70 4.10 25.03
N VAL A 236 -1.15 5.21 24.44
CA VAL A 236 -2.58 5.43 24.14
C VAL A 236 -3.11 4.37 23.18
N PHE A 237 -2.36 4.07 22.12
CA PHE A 237 -2.79 3.08 21.11
C PHE A 237 -2.88 1.66 21.69
N LYS A 238 -1.95 1.27 22.54
CA LYS A 238 -1.94 -0.06 23.20
C LYS A 238 -3.12 -0.33 24.11
N ASN A 239 -3.88 0.70 24.52
CA ASN A 239 -5.11 0.49 25.30
C ASN A 239 -6.19 -0.25 24.50
N VAL A 240 -6.12 -0.21 23.16
CA VAL A 240 -7.09 -0.86 22.24
C VAL A 240 -6.43 -1.83 21.27
N ALA A 241 -5.11 -1.98 21.30
CA ALA A 241 -4.35 -2.80 20.37
C ALA A 241 -3.54 -3.89 21.08
N ASP A 242 -3.74 -5.13 20.65
CA ASP A 242 -2.84 -6.25 20.95
C ASP A 242 -1.85 -6.40 19.78
N ILE A 243 -0.58 -6.14 20.06
CA ILE A 243 0.49 -6.16 19.06
C ILE A 243 1.39 -7.36 19.30
N GLN A 244 1.31 -8.33 18.39
CA GLN A 244 2.08 -9.56 18.42
C GLN A 244 3.04 -9.60 17.22
N THR A 245 4.34 -9.65 17.48
CA THR A 245 5.36 -9.84 16.45
C THR A 245 5.71 -11.32 16.27
N ALA A 246 6.28 -11.67 15.14
CA ALA A 246 6.71 -13.05 14.85
C ALA A 246 7.63 -13.63 15.95
N ASP A 247 8.54 -12.80 16.48
CA ASP A 247 9.46 -13.19 17.58
C ASP A 247 8.73 -13.55 18.88
N MET A 248 7.60 -12.90 19.16
CA MET A 248 6.78 -13.15 20.36
C MET A 248 5.96 -14.42 20.24
N LEU A 249 5.48 -14.72 19.03
CA LEU A 249 4.53 -15.80 18.78
C LEU A 249 5.20 -17.18 18.71
N LYS A 250 6.50 -17.27 18.45
CA LYS A 250 7.25 -18.55 18.28
C LYS A 250 6.49 -19.57 17.43
N LEU A 251 5.93 -19.12 16.32
CA LEU A 251 5.12 -19.96 15.43
C LEU A 251 5.99 -21.05 14.79
N PRO A 252 5.45 -22.26 14.56
CA PRO A 252 6.15 -23.31 13.81
C PRO A 252 6.15 -22.95 12.32
N VAL A 253 7.06 -22.09 11.93
CA VAL A 253 7.30 -21.63 10.55
C VAL A 253 8.70 -22.02 10.13
N PRO A 254 8.97 -22.19 8.82
CA PRO A 254 10.31 -22.50 8.34
C PRO A 254 11.31 -21.38 8.65
N GLU A 255 12.56 -21.76 8.81
CA GLU A 255 13.68 -20.83 8.84
C GLU A 255 13.92 -20.28 7.42
N ALA A 256 14.07 -18.96 7.30
CA ALA A 256 14.24 -18.30 6.00
C ALA A 256 15.69 -17.90 5.76
N HIS A 257 16.25 -18.33 4.62
CA HIS A 257 17.56 -17.93 4.14
C HIS A 257 17.42 -16.89 3.04
N TYR A 258 18.00 -15.71 3.25
CA TYR A 258 17.90 -14.58 2.33
C TYR A 258 19.11 -14.50 1.41
N HIS A 259 18.85 -14.48 0.10
CA HIS A 259 19.86 -14.42 -0.97
C HIS A 259 19.70 -13.14 -1.78
N ASN A 260 20.62 -12.21 -1.63
CA ASN A 260 20.67 -10.99 -2.42
C ASN A 260 21.56 -11.21 -3.64
N ILE A 261 20.96 -11.28 -4.82
CA ILE A 261 21.62 -11.53 -6.10
C ILE A 261 21.90 -10.19 -6.78
N ALA A 262 23.11 -9.71 -6.65
CA ALA A 262 23.59 -8.49 -7.31
C ALA A 262 23.99 -8.79 -8.76
N LEU A 263 23.43 -8.04 -9.70
CA LEU A 263 23.65 -8.19 -11.14
C LEU A 263 24.26 -6.90 -11.71
N LYS A 264 25.27 -7.05 -12.56
CA LYS A 264 25.85 -5.90 -13.26
C LYS A 264 24.91 -5.39 -14.35
N PRO A 265 24.71 -4.08 -14.46
CA PRO A 265 23.88 -3.52 -15.52
C PRO A 265 24.53 -3.73 -16.89
N SER A 266 23.72 -3.89 -17.93
CA SER A 266 24.19 -3.84 -19.32
C SER A 266 24.62 -2.43 -19.71
N GLU A 267 25.37 -2.27 -20.81
CA GLU A 267 25.73 -0.94 -21.32
C GLU A 267 24.47 -0.11 -21.67
N TYR A 268 23.44 -0.73 -22.26
CA TYR A 268 22.17 -0.07 -22.54
C TYR A 268 21.47 0.42 -21.25
N GLN A 269 21.52 -0.36 -20.18
CA GLN A 269 20.94 0.07 -18.90
C GLN A 269 21.69 1.29 -18.35
N LYS A 270 23.01 1.33 -18.44
CA LYS A 270 23.81 2.49 -18.01
C LYS A 270 23.49 3.75 -18.82
N GLU A 271 23.40 3.62 -20.15
CA GLU A 271 23.04 4.73 -21.05
C GLU A 271 21.65 5.26 -20.74
N ILE A 272 20.67 4.38 -20.53
CA ILE A 272 19.30 4.79 -20.22
C ILE A 272 19.22 5.45 -18.83
N VAL A 273 19.94 4.95 -17.81
CA VAL A 273 20.03 5.61 -16.49
C VAL A 273 20.57 7.03 -16.64
N ALA A 274 21.60 7.23 -17.45
CA ALA A 274 22.12 8.57 -17.76
C ALA A 274 21.06 9.45 -18.43
N SER A 275 20.30 8.92 -19.40
CA SER A 275 19.21 9.65 -20.06
C SER A 275 18.06 10.00 -19.10
N LEU A 276 17.76 9.15 -18.11
CA LEU A 276 16.77 9.46 -17.06
C LEU A 276 17.21 10.66 -16.20
N ALA A 277 18.52 10.77 -15.94
CA ALA A 277 19.08 11.95 -15.25
C ALA A 277 18.95 13.23 -16.08
N GLU A 278 19.18 13.16 -17.41
CA GLU A 278 18.95 14.29 -18.31
C GLU A 278 17.47 14.69 -18.37
N ARG A 279 16.57 13.70 -18.44
CA ARG A 279 15.12 13.95 -18.37
C ARG A 279 14.74 14.63 -17.05
N ALA A 280 15.27 14.16 -15.93
CA ALA A 280 15.03 14.76 -14.62
C ALA A 280 15.54 16.20 -14.55
N GLU A 281 16.66 16.52 -15.23
CA GLU A 281 17.19 17.88 -15.35
C GLU A 281 16.27 18.78 -16.18
N LYS A 282 15.75 18.29 -17.32
CA LYS A 282 14.77 19.02 -18.13
C LYS A 282 13.46 19.30 -17.39
N VAL A 283 12.96 18.31 -16.64
CA VAL A 283 11.80 18.50 -15.75
C VAL A 283 12.11 19.54 -14.67
N ARG A 284 13.31 19.49 -14.10
CA ARG A 284 13.80 20.47 -13.14
C ARG A 284 13.83 21.89 -13.70
N ASN A 285 14.35 22.05 -14.93
CA ASN A 285 14.52 23.34 -15.58
C ASN A 285 13.26 23.88 -16.23
N ARG A 286 12.12 23.16 -16.17
CA ARG A 286 10.84 23.45 -16.84
C ARG A 286 10.89 23.44 -18.37
N GLU A 287 11.81 22.72 -18.92
CA GLU A 287 11.94 22.60 -20.37
C GLU A 287 10.87 21.69 -20.99
N VAL A 288 10.18 20.90 -20.15
CA VAL A 288 9.14 19.93 -20.54
C VAL A 288 7.90 20.12 -19.68
N ASP A 289 6.71 20.05 -20.30
CA ASP A 289 5.44 20.09 -19.60
C ASP A 289 5.24 18.86 -18.70
N SER A 290 4.69 19.04 -17.51
CA SER A 290 4.50 17.97 -16.53
C SER A 290 3.54 16.87 -17.00
N SER A 291 2.70 17.13 -18.01
CA SER A 291 1.84 16.13 -18.65
C SER A 291 2.61 15.25 -19.65
N VAL A 292 3.75 15.73 -20.17
CA VAL A 292 4.61 15.01 -21.12
C VAL A 292 5.64 14.17 -20.37
N ASP A 293 6.31 14.75 -19.34
CA ASP A 293 7.25 14.06 -18.49
C ASP A 293 7.28 14.64 -17.08
N ASN A 294 7.53 13.80 -16.07
CA ASN A 294 7.58 14.21 -14.68
C ASN A 294 8.39 13.18 -13.84
N MET A 295 8.75 13.56 -12.60
CA MET A 295 9.57 12.72 -11.73
C MET A 295 8.95 11.34 -11.43
N LEU A 296 7.62 11.23 -11.40
CA LEU A 296 6.93 9.95 -11.19
C LEU A 296 7.08 9.03 -12.41
N MET A 297 6.95 9.57 -13.62
CA MET A 297 7.16 8.83 -14.87
C MET A 297 8.61 8.35 -14.96
N ILE A 298 9.58 9.24 -14.71
CA ILE A 298 11.00 8.92 -14.71
C ILE A 298 11.33 7.82 -13.70
N THR A 299 10.78 7.90 -12.49
CA THR A 299 10.97 6.88 -11.46
C THR A 299 10.38 5.53 -11.88
N ASN A 300 9.20 5.54 -12.50
CA ASN A 300 8.57 4.31 -13.00
C ASN A 300 9.37 3.68 -14.15
N ASP A 301 9.88 4.51 -15.06
CA ASP A 301 10.75 4.04 -16.14
C ASP A 301 12.07 3.48 -15.58
N GLY A 302 12.66 4.12 -14.57
CA GLY A 302 13.83 3.63 -13.88
C GLY A 302 13.62 2.25 -13.21
N ARG A 303 12.46 2.02 -12.64
CA ARG A 303 12.09 0.71 -12.08
C ARG A 303 11.91 -0.36 -13.16
N LYS A 304 11.27 -0.01 -14.27
CA LYS A 304 11.13 -0.91 -15.43
C LYS A 304 12.50 -1.27 -16.01
N LEU A 305 13.38 -0.26 -16.16
CA LEU A 305 14.74 -0.45 -16.63
C LEU A 305 15.55 -1.37 -15.73
N ALA A 306 15.43 -1.21 -14.42
CA ALA A 306 16.08 -2.06 -13.43
C ALA A 306 15.61 -3.52 -13.50
N LEU A 307 14.35 -3.75 -13.88
CA LEU A 307 13.80 -5.08 -14.10
C LEU A 307 14.28 -5.67 -15.43
N ASP A 308 14.01 -4.98 -16.54
CA ASP A 308 14.47 -5.39 -17.88
C ASP A 308 14.45 -4.18 -18.85
N GLN A 309 15.55 -3.98 -19.56
CA GLN A 309 15.70 -2.88 -20.55
C GLN A 309 14.65 -2.91 -21.67
N ARG A 310 14.13 -4.09 -22.02
CA ARG A 310 13.09 -4.27 -23.04
C ARG A 310 11.72 -3.70 -22.64
N LEU A 311 11.50 -3.43 -21.34
CA LEU A 311 10.32 -2.73 -20.86
C LEU A 311 10.33 -1.22 -21.19
N ILE A 312 11.51 -0.67 -21.49
CA ILE A 312 11.68 0.71 -21.95
C ILE A 312 11.71 0.75 -23.47
N ASN A 313 12.48 -0.13 -24.10
CA ASN A 313 12.55 -0.25 -25.54
C ASN A 313 12.56 -1.73 -25.95
N PRO A 314 11.43 -2.25 -26.48
CA PRO A 314 11.31 -3.65 -26.88
C PRO A 314 12.28 -4.11 -27.98
N MET A 315 12.92 -3.18 -28.70
CA MET A 315 13.90 -3.49 -29.74
C MET A 315 15.30 -3.82 -29.17
N LEU A 316 15.53 -3.58 -27.88
CA LEU A 316 16.80 -3.91 -27.24
C LEU A 316 16.95 -5.44 -27.07
N PRO A 317 18.18 -5.96 -27.15
CA PRO A 317 18.42 -7.39 -26.96
C PRO A 317 18.17 -7.81 -25.51
N SER A 318 17.93 -9.10 -25.31
CA SER A 318 17.95 -9.70 -23.96
C SER A 318 19.36 -9.61 -23.40
N ALA A 319 19.53 -9.05 -22.20
CA ALA A 319 20.82 -9.04 -21.53
C ALA A 319 21.14 -10.45 -20.99
N PRO A 320 22.33 -11.02 -21.25
CA PRO A 320 22.70 -12.36 -20.79
C PRO A 320 22.58 -12.52 -19.27
N ASN A 321 22.94 -11.49 -18.53
CA ASN A 321 22.88 -11.43 -17.07
C ASN A 321 21.65 -10.67 -16.57
N SER A 322 20.51 -10.77 -17.28
CA SER A 322 19.27 -10.14 -16.82
C SER A 322 18.71 -10.82 -15.57
N LYS A 323 17.90 -10.09 -14.81
CA LYS A 323 17.17 -10.66 -13.66
C LYS A 323 16.35 -11.90 -14.06
N ALA A 324 15.71 -11.84 -15.23
CA ALA A 324 14.93 -12.94 -15.75
C ALA A 324 15.78 -14.20 -16.03
N ALA A 325 16.96 -14.02 -16.61
CA ALA A 325 17.91 -15.12 -16.88
C ALA A 325 18.40 -15.74 -15.57
N LYS A 326 18.89 -14.90 -14.64
CA LYS A 326 19.42 -15.39 -13.35
C LYS A 326 18.34 -16.02 -12.48
N CYS A 327 17.13 -15.47 -12.51
CA CYS A 327 15.98 -16.07 -11.84
C CYS A 327 15.64 -17.46 -12.43
N ALA A 328 15.60 -17.59 -13.76
CA ALA A 328 15.34 -18.86 -14.41
C ALA A 328 16.39 -19.93 -14.06
N GLU A 329 17.69 -19.56 -14.02
CA GLU A 329 18.77 -20.45 -13.58
C GLU A 329 18.55 -20.95 -12.14
N ASN A 330 18.33 -20.03 -11.19
CA ASN A 330 18.13 -20.39 -9.78
C ASN A 330 16.88 -21.23 -9.59
N VAL A 331 15.78 -20.87 -10.27
CA VAL A 331 14.52 -21.64 -10.24
C VAL A 331 14.73 -23.05 -10.79
N PHE A 332 15.48 -23.20 -11.89
CA PHE A 332 15.78 -24.50 -12.49
C PHE A 332 16.65 -25.37 -11.57
N GLU A 333 17.69 -24.80 -10.96
CA GLU A 333 18.53 -25.51 -9.99
C GLU A 333 17.71 -26.06 -8.81
N ILE A 334 16.84 -25.22 -8.22
CA ILE A 334 15.96 -25.63 -7.14
C ILE A 334 14.94 -26.66 -7.62
N TRP A 335 14.40 -26.49 -8.83
CA TRP A 335 13.48 -27.45 -9.44
C TRP A 335 14.12 -28.82 -9.61
N GLN A 336 15.39 -28.90 -10.07
CA GLN A 336 16.12 -30.16 -10.20
C GLN A 336 16.40 -30.79 -8.83
N ARG A 337 16.99 -30.07 -7.90
CA ARG A 337 17.41 -30.60 -6.58
C ARG A 337 16.24 -31.07 -5.72
N THR A 338 15.03 -30.59 -6.01
CA THR A 338 13.81 -30.93 -5.24
C THR A 338 12.80 -31.76 -6.04
N ALA A 339 13.28 -32.50 -7.07
CA ALA A 339 12.42 -33.26 -7.97
C ALA A 339 11.68 -34.40 -7.25
N ASP A 340 12.31 -35.06 -6.29
CA ASP A 340 11.78 -36.13 -5.45
C ASP A 340 10.60 -35.66 -4.58
N LYS A 341 10.71 -34.47 -3.96
CA LYS A 341 9.70 -33.85 -3.10
C LYS A 341 8.64 -33.08 -3.90
N ARG A 342 8.88 -32.81 -5.17
CA ARG A 342 8.07 -31.92 -6.01
C ARG A 342 7.81 -30.61 -5.34
N SER A 343 8.84 -30.02 -4.72
CA SER A 343 8.74 -28.72 -4.06
C SER A 343 8.38 -27.63 -5.06
N THR A 344 7.73 -26.58 -4.57
CA THR A 344 7.18 -25.51 -5.39
C THR A 344 7.88 -24.19 -5.14
N GLN A 345 7.83 -23.28 -6.10
CA GLN A 345 8.47 -21.98 -6.04
C GLN A 345 7.50 -20.88 -6.49
N MET A 346 7.63 -19.69 -5.92
CA MET A 346 6.87 -18.50 -6.31
C MET A 346 7.79 -17.41 -6.83
N ILE A 347 7.40 -16.78 -7.95
CA ILE A 347 8.10 -15.64 -8.53
C ILE A 347 7.17 -14.44 -8.53
N PHE A 348 7.56 -13.35 -7.87
CA PHE A 348 6.81 -12.11 -7.79
C PHE A 348 7.34 -11.06 -8.77
N CYS A 349 6.45 -10.55 -9.62
CA CYS A 349 6.71 -9.46 -10.54
C CYS A 349 5.44 -8.62 -10.77
N ASP A 350 5.46 -7.35 -10.40
CA ASP A 350 4.33 -6.42 -10.49
C ASP A 350 4.41 -5.51 -11.74
N LEU A 351 5.63 -5.20 -12.21
CA LEU A 351 5.87 -4.21 -13.25
C LEU A 351 5.62 -4.70 -14.68
N SER A 352 5.63 -6.02 -14.91
CA SER A 352 5.52 -6.61 -16.24
C SER A 352 4.51 -7.76 -16.24
N THR A 353 3.28 -7.48 -15.81
CA THR A 353 2.20 -8.48 -15.84
C THR A 353 1.84 -8.82 -17.29
N PRO A 354 1.56 -10.11 -17.60
CA PRO A 354 1.26 -10.53 -18.95
C PRO A 354 0.01 -9.82 -19.49
N LYS A 355 0.06 -9.45 -20.77
CA LYS A 355 -1.04 -8.86 -21.54
C LYS A 355 -1.30 -9.71 -22.77
N ASP A 356 -2.56 -9.81 -23.15
CA ASP A 356 -2.98 -10.59 -24.34
C ASP A 356 -2.81 -9.77 -25.65
N ASP A 357 -1.86 -8.80 -25.70
CA ASP A 357 -1.65 -7.86 -26.82
C ASP A 357 -0.32 -8.07 -27.57
N GLY A 358 0.42 -9.12 -27.24
CA GLY A 358 1.72 -9.45 -27.86
C GLY A 358 2.89 -8.56 -27.41
N THR A 359 2.69 -7.68 -26.43
CA THR A 359 3.78 -6.89 -25.86
C THR A 359 4.72 -7.76 -25.04
N PHE A 360 6.01 -7.38 -25.00
CA PHE A 360 7.01 -8.07 -24.20
C PHE A 360 6.60 -8.14 -22.72
N SER A 361 6.71 -9.33 -22.16
CA SER A 361 6.47 -9.62 -20.75
C SER A 361 7.62 -10.40 -20.15
N VAL A 362 8.07 -10.00 -18.96
CA VAL A 362 9.10 -10.74 -18.20
C VAL A 362 8.59 -12.12 -17.78
N TYR A 363 7.28 -12.29 -17.61
CA TYR A 363 6.67 -13.60 -17.34
C TYR A 363 6.90 -14.60 -18.48
N ASP A 364 6.66 -14.15 -19.73
CA ASP A 364 6.84 -14.99 -20.91
C ASP A 364 8.32 -15.27 -21.17
N ASP A 365 9.20 -14.30 -20.90
CA ASP A 365 10.66 -14.46 -21.02
C ASP A 365 11.19 -15.52 -20.03
N ILE A 366 10.76 -15.46 -18.76
CA ILE A 366 11.14 -16.47 -17.74
C ILE A 366 10.60 -17.85 -18.15
N ARG A 367 9.32 -17.91 -18.59
CA ARG A 367 8.73 -19.18 -19.05
C ARG A 367 9.51 -19.77 -20.20
N ALA A 368 9.85 -18.97 -21.22
CA ALA A 368 10.65 -19.42 -22.36
C ALA A 368 11.99 -20.00 -21.92
N LYS A 369 12.72 -19.29 -21.05
CA LYS A 369 14.01 -19.73 -20.50
C LYS A 369 13.89 -21.03 -19.69
N LEU A 370 12.84 -21.17 -18.88
CA LEU A 370 12.60 -22.40 -18.12
C LEU A 370 12.26 -23.59 -19.04
N LEU A 371 11.52 -23.38 -20.12
CA LEU A 371 11.25 -24.40 -21.14
C LEU A 371 12.55 -24.82 -21.87
N GLU A 372 13.39 -23.85 -22.24
CA GLU A 372 14.71 -24.11 -22.85
C GLU A 372 15.62 -24.94 -21.93
N LEU A 373 15.55 -24.70 -20.60
CA LEU A 373 16.27 -25.48 -19.58
C LEU A 373 15.68 -26.88 -19.37
N GLY A 374 14.48 -27.16 -19.90
CA GLY A 374 13.83 -28.47 -19.83
C GLY A 374 12.75 -28.63 -18.76
N VAL A 375 12.29 -27.53 -18.16
CA VAL A 375 11.13 -27.58 -17.25
C VAL A 375 9.85 -27.83 -18.06
N PRO A 376 9.02 -28.82 -17.72
CA PRO A 376 7.78 -29.08 -18.43
C PRO A 376 6.78 -27.92 -18.34
N GLU A 377 6.13 -27.59 -19.45
CA GLU A 377 5.19 -26.47 -19.53
C GLU A 377 4.04 -26.56 -18.52
N ASN A 378 3.54 -27.76 -18.26
CA ASN A 378 2.45 -28.01 -17.32
C ASN A 378 2.86 -27.82 -15.85
N GLU A 379 4.15 -27.67 -15.55
CA GLU A 379 4.66 -27.35 -14.20
C GLU A 379 4.85 -25.85 -13.97
N ILE A 380 4.65 -25.01 -14.99
CA ILE A 380 4.75 -23.54 -14.94
C ILE A 380 3.36 -22.93 -15.08
N ALA A 381 2.98 -22.01 -14.20
CA ALA A 381 1.70 -21.32 -14.29
C ALA A 381 1.79 -19.84 -13.95
N PHE A 382 0.91 -19.06 -14.57
CA PHE A 382 0.70 -17.63 -14.26
C PHE A 382 -0.63 -17.49 -13.53
N ILE A 383 -0.63 -16.83 -12.35
CA ILE A 383 -1.86 -16.55 -11.60
C ILE A 383 -2.86 -15.72 -12.43
N HIS A 384 -2.37 -14.93 -13.37
CA HIS A 384 -3.18 -14.06 -14.23
C HIS A 384 -4.11 -14.84 -15.16
N ASN A 385 -3.77 -16.11 -15.48
CA ASN A 385 -4.60 -16.99 -16.30
C ASN A 385 -5.83 -17.50 -15.55
N ALA A 386 -5.81 -17.46 -14.20
CA ALA A 386 -6.96 -17.83 -13.38
C ALA A 386 -7.88 -16.62 -13.20
N LYS A 387 -8.89 -16.48 -14.09
CA LYS A 387 -9.81 -15.32 -14.14
C LYS A 387 -10.96 -15.41 -13.12
N SER A 388 -11.26 -16.60 -12.60
CA SER A 388 -12.32 -16.83 -11.61
C SER A 388 -11.77 -17.38 -10.29
N GLU A 389 -12.52 -17.22 -9.20
CA GLU A 389 -12.14 -17.79 -7.89
C GLU A 389 -12.06 -19.33 -7.90
N VAL A 390 -12.91 -19.97 -8.72
CA VAL A 390 -12.87 -21.42 -8.91
C VAL A 390 -11.54 -21.83 -9.57
N GLN A 391 -11.14 -21.13 -10.63
CA GLN A 391 -9.87 -21.39 -11.32
C GLN A 391 -8.66 -21.12 -10.42
N LYS A 392 -8.70 -20.07 -9.59
CA LYS A 392 -7.64 -19.82 -8.61
C LYS A 392 -7.54 -20.93 -7.57
N LYS A 393 -8.68 -21.40 -7.05
CA LYS A 393 -8.73 -22.50 -6.08
C LYS A 393 -8.16 -23.80 -6.67
N ASP A 394 -8.48 -24.12 -7.92
CA ASP A 394 -7.92 -25.25 -8.65
C ASP A 394 -6.41 -25.11 -8.83
N LEU A 395 -5.95 -23.93 -9.32
CA LEU A 395 -4.52 -23.65 -9.49
C LEU A 395 -3.75 -23.79 -8.17
N PHE A 396 -4.26 -23.23 -7.07
CA PHE A 396 -3.61 -23.39 -5.77
C PHE A 396 -3.63 -24.85 -5.27
N GLY A 397 -4.64 -25.63 -5.63
CA GLY A 397 -4.67 -27.08 -5.44
C GLY A 397 -3.51 -27.77 -6.15
N LYS A 398 -3.29 -27.44 -7.43
CA LYS A 398 -2.18 -27.95 -8.23
C LYS A 398 -0.81 -27.54 -7.69
N VAL A 399 -0.68 -26.34 -7.16
CA VAL A 399 0.57 -25.88 -6.50
C VAL A 399 0.79 -26.70 -5.21
N ARG A 400 -0.21 -26.84 -4.34
CA ARG A 400 -0.08 -27.64 -3.10
C ARG A 400 0.30 -29.10 -3.37
N SER A 401 -0.25 -29.69 -4.40
CA SER A 401 0.09 -31.09 -4.77
C SER A 401 1.46 -31.24 -5.44
N GLY A 402 2.07 -30.12 -5.87
CA GLY A 402 3.31 -30.13 -6.65
C GLY A 402 3.11 -30.50 -8.13
N GLN A 403 1.88 -30.47 -8.67
CA GLN A 403 1.63 -30.55 -10.10
C GLN A 403 2.15 -29.34 -10.85
N VAL A 404 1.85 -28.13 -10.31
CA VAL A 404 2.47 -26.88 -10.73
C VAL A 404 3.58 -26.58 -9.74
N ARG A 405 4.81 -26.55 -10.20
CA ARG A 405 5.98 -26.36 -9.35
C ARG A 405 6.52 -24.93 -9.37
N ILE A 406 6.16 -24.15 -10.39
CA ILE A 406 6.60 -22.77 -10.57
C ILE A 406 5.38 -21.89 -10.82
N LEU A 407 5.08 -20.99 -9.88
CA LEU A 407 3.96 -20.06 -9.96
C LEU A 407 4.48 -18.61 -10.06
N LEU A 408 4.15 -17.94 -11.18
CA LEU A 408 4.46 -16.52 -11.37
C LEU A 408 3.23 -15.65 -11.11
N GLY A 409 3.41 -14.53 -10.43
CA GLY A 409 2.31 -13.62 -10.20
C GLY A 409 2.69 -12.28 -9.60
N SER A 410 1.70 -11.39 -9.52
CA SER A 410 1.84 -10.08 -8.87
C SER A 410 1.47 -10.15 -7.40
N THR A 411 1.97 -9.20 -6.61
CA THR A 411 1.64 -9.04 -5.19
C THR A 411 0.13 -8.97 -4.98
N GLN A 412 -0.57 -8.19 -5.80
CA GLN A 412 -2.02 -8.05 -5.69
C GLN A 412 -2.78 -9.36 -5.90
N ARG A 413 -2.30 -10.24 -6.80
CA ARG A 413 -2.96 -11.50 -7.14
C ARG A 413 -2.58 -12.66 -6.22
N MET A 414 -1.33 -12.68 -5.74
CA MET A 414 -0.78 -13.74 -4.89
C MET A 414 -0.56 -13.31 -3.44
N GLY A 415 -0.50 -12.00 -3.17
CA GLY A 415 -0.22 -11.46 -1.84
C GLY A 415 -1.35 -11.63 -0.83
N ALA A 416 -2.62 -11.78 -1.25
CA ALA A 416 -3.75 -11.96 -0.36
C ALA A 416 -4.51 -13.27 -0.65
N GLY A 417 -4.97 -13.97 0.40
CA GLY A 417 -5.85 -15.15 0.27
C GLY A 417 -5.20 -16.40 -0.33
N THR A 418 -3.91 -16.39 -0.63
CA THR A 418 -3.21 -17.53 -1.24
C THR A 418 -2.78 -18.53 -0.18
N ASN A 419 -3.29 -19.75 -0.25
CA ASN A 419 -2.99 -20.82 0.70
C ASN A 419 -2.36 -22.01 -0.03
N CYS A 420 -1.06 -21.89 -0.39
CA CYS A 420 -0.33 -22.91 -1.16
C CYS A 420 1.10 -23.12 -0.63
N GLN A 421 1.33 -22.85 0.67
CA GLN A 421 2.65 -22.91 1.30
C GLN A 421 3.20 -24.33 1.50
N GLN A 422 2.38 -25.37 1.47
CA GLN A 422 2.77 -26.71 1.93
C GLN A 422 4.11 -27.19 1.38
N LYS A 423 4.32 -27.09 0.07
CA LYS A 423 5.56 -27.53 -0.60
C LYS A 423 6.44 -26.37 -1.06
N LEU A 424 6.14 -25.14 -0.62
CA LEU A 424 6.83 -23.95 -1.07
C LEU A 424 8.23 -23.87 -0.45
N ILE A 425 9.27 -24.03 -1.28
CA ILE A 425 10.67 -24.08 -0.86
C ILE A 425 11.42 -22.79 -1.16
N ALA A 426 11.03 -22.05 -2.21
CA ALA A 426 11.68 -20.82 -2.59
C ALA A 426 10.71 -19.74 -3.07
N LEU A 427 11.11 -18.48 -2.82
CA LEU A 427 10.40 -17.29 -3.25
C LEU A 427 11.38 -16.32 -3.91
N HIS A 428 10.99 -15.73 -5.04
CA HIS A 428 11.83 -14.87 -5.85
C HIS A 428 11.19 -13.49 -6.02
N HIS A 429 11.88 -12.43 -5.58
CA HIS A 429 11.52 -11.03 -5.79
C HIS A 429 12.28 -10.47 -6.97
N LEU A 430 11.65 -10.34 -8.14
CA LEU A 430 12.29 -9.75 -9.34
C LEU A 430 12.46 -8.24 -9.24
N GLU A 431 11.64 -7.61 -8.39
CA GLU A 431 11.67 -6.17 -8.16
C GLU A 431 11.34 -5.84 -6.70
N CYS A 432 11.77 -4.68 -6.26
CA CYS A 432 11.41 -4.11 -4.97
C CYS A 432 10.01 -3.46 -5.05
N PRO A 433 9.07 -3.83 -4.19
CA PRO A 433 7.81 -3.11 -4.07
C PRO A 433 8.00 -1.75 -3.38
N TRP A 434 7.02 -0.85 -3.51
CA TRP A 434 7.07 0.46 -2.87
C TRP A 434 6.87 0.44 -1.35
N ARG A 435 6.21 -0.60 -0.85
CA ARG A 435 5.79 -0.67 0.55
C ARG A 435 6.44 -1.84 1.24
N PRO A 436 6.93 -1.65 2.46
CA PRO A 436 7.39 -2.76 3.29
C PRO A 436 6.32 -3.85 3.48
N SER A 437 5.05 -3.44 3.62
CA SER A 437 3.92 -4.34 3.76
C SER A 437 3.76 -5.32 2.59
N ASP A 438 4.06 -4.87 1.35
CA ASP A 438 3.97 -5.73 0.17
C ASP A 438 5.05 -6.82 0.21
N LEU A 439 6.26 -6.46 0.68
CA LEU A 439 7.35 -7.42 0.87
C LEU A 439 6.98 -8.45 1.96
N GLN A 440 6.50 -7.98 3.11
CA GLN A 440 6.03 -8.86 4.19
C GLN A 440 4.88 -9.78 3.75
N GLN A 441 3.94 -9.28 2.95
CA GLN A 441 2.86 -10.10 2.40
C GLN A 441 3.36 -11.19 1.45
N ARG A 442 4.37 -10.88 0.60
CA ARG A 442 5.02 -11.87 -0.26
C ARG A 442 5.71 -12.94 0.58
N GLU A 443 6.56 -12.54 1.52
CA GLU A 443 7.33 -13.45 2.38
C GLU A 443 6.44 -14.25 3.32
N GLY A 444 5.35 -13.68 3.82
CA GLY A 444 4.33 -14.39 4.60
C GLY A 444 3.58 -15.49 3.85
N ARG A 445 3.84 -15.70 2.55
CA ARG A 445 3.34 -16.87 1.80
C ARG A 445 4.22 -18.09 2.01
N ILE A 446 5.50 -17.90 2.24
CA ILE A 446 6.46 -19.00 2.41
C ILE A 446 6.82 -19.20 3.90
N ILE A 447 7.04 -18.13 4.66
CA ILE A 447 7.27 -18.17 6.11
C ILE A 447 5.91 -18.29 6.81
N ARG A 448 5.33 -19.49 6.74
CA ARG A 448 3.96 -19.70 7.22
C ARG A 448 3.78 -21.10 7.80
N GLN A 449 2.92 -21.19 8.82
CA GLN A 449 2.49 -22.47 9.38
C GLN A 449 1.92 -23.40 8.31
N GLY A 450 2.22 -24.69 8.39
CA GLY A 450 1.81 -25.70 7.43
C GLY A 450 2.68 -25.77 6.18
N ASN A 451 3.83 -25.09 6.16
CA ASN A 451 4.90 -25.38 5.22
C ASN A 451 5.63 -26.65 5.69
N GLU A 452 5.79 -27.63 4.81
CA GLU A 452 6.43 -28.93 5.13
C GLU A 452 7.97 -28.83 5.13
N ASN A 453 8.54 -27.75 4.60
CA ASN A 453 9.97 -27.52 4.57
C ASN A 453 10.43 -26.87 5.88
N PRO A 454 11.46 -27.39 6.58
CA PRO A 454 12.01 -26.75 7.77
C PRO A 454 12.78 -25.45 7.46
N GLU A 455 13.33 -25.35 6.27
CA GLU A 455 14.10 -24.23 5.75
C GLU A 455 13.60 -23.83 4.39
N VAL A 456 13.63 -22.53 4.08
CA VAL A 456 13.19 -21.97 2.79
C VAL A 456 14.13 -20.86 2.33
N ASP A 457 14.20 -20.69 1.00
CA ASP A 457 15.07 -19.70 0.37
C ASP A 457 14.26 -18.49 -0.15
N ILE A 458 14.72 -17.28 0.12
CA ILE A 458 14.14 -16.03 -0.40
C ILE A 458 15.18 -15.28 -1.21
N TYR A 459 14.93 -15.14 -2.50
CA TYR A 459 15.83 -14.50 -3.45
C TYR A 459 15.36 -13.09 -3.80
N SER A 460 16.26 -12.11 -3.68
CA SER A 460 16.05 -10.73 -4.14
C SER A 460 17.04 -10.40 -5.24
N TYR A 461 16.54 -10.04 -6.43
CA TYR A 461 17.37 -9.71 -7.58
C TYR A 461 17.53 -8.20 -7.71
N VAL A 462 18.77 -7.72 -7.66
CA VAL A 462 19.13 -6.30 -7.65
C VAL A 462 20.07 -6.00 -8.82
N THR A 463 19.71 -5.07 -9.70
CA THR A 463 20.62 -4.57 -10.73
C THR A 463 21.41 -3.38 -10.16
N GLU A 464 22.74 -3.54 -10.04
CA GLU A 464 23.65 -2.51 -9.52
C GLU A 464 23.57 -1.22 -10.34
N GLY A 465 23.78 -0.08 -9.71
CA GLY A 465 23.77 1.21 -10.40
C GLY A 465 22.44 1.60 -11.02
N THR A 466 21.34 0.98 -10.59
CA THR A 466 19.98 1.29 -11.01
C THR A 466 19.09 1.66 -9.80
N PHE A 467 17.83 1.89 -10.06
CA PHE A 467 16.85 2.26 -9.04
C PHE A 467 16.58 1.17 -7.98
N ASP A 468 16.96 -0.08 -8.22
CA ASP A 468 16.71 -1.19 -7.29
C ASP A 468 17.38 -1.01 -5.94
N ALA A 469 18.68 -0.76 -5.92
CA ALA A 469 19.46 -0.65 -4.68
C ALA A 469 18.90 0.45 -3.78
N TYR A 470 18.51 1.57 -4.38
CA TYR A 470 17.89 2.67 -3.68
C TYR A 470 16.52 2.29 -3.10
N LEU A 471 15.67 1.62 -3.90
CA LEU A 471 14.33 1.21 -3.47
C LEU A 471 14.38 0.20 -2.32
N TYR A 472 15.27 -0.79 -2.37
CA TYR A 472 15.46 -1.73 -1.27
C TYR A 472 15.92 -1.01 0.00
N GLN A 473 16.86 -0.07 -0.09
CA GLN A 473 17.32 0.72 1.05
C GLN A 473 16.18 1.58 1.64
N LEU A 474 15.36 2.18 0.78
CA LEU A 474 14.20 2.97 1.20
C LEU A 474 13.17 2.10 1.93
N VAL A 475 12.82 0.93 1.36
CA VAL A 475 11.87 0.00 1.96
C VAL A 475 12.40 -0.55 3.29
N GLU A 476 13.69 -0.88 3.38
CA GLU A 476 14.33 -1.32 4.63
C GLU A 476 14.28 -0.22 5.71
N SER A 477 14.57 1.03 5.35
CA SER A 477 14.50 2.17 6.27
C SER A 477 13.08 2.38 6.79
N LYS A 478 12.07 2.31 5.91
CA LYS A 478 10.65 2.36 6.30
C LYS A 478 10.26 1.19 7.21
N GLN A 479 10.70 -0.01 6.89
CA GLN A 479 10.44 -1.21 7.68
C GLN A 479 11.00 -1.08 9.10
N LYS A 480 12.25 -0.62 9.20
CA LYS A 480 12.94 -0.39 10.47
C LYS A 480 12.20 0.64 11.32
N PHE A 481 11.78 1.76 10.70
CA PHE A 481 11.01 2.81 11.34
C PHE A 481 9.67 2.28 11.89
N ILE A 482 8.87 1.60 11.06
CA ILE A 482 7.57 1.02 11.47
C ILE A 482 7.78 0.01 12.61
N SER A 483 8.78 -0.86 12.49
CA SER A 483 9.08 -1.88 13.50
C SER A 483 9.49 -1.25 14.84
N GLN A 484 10.30 -0.21 14.85
CA GLN A 484 10.71 0.51 16.08
C GLN A 484 9.51 1.10 16.81
N ILE A 485 8.58 1.71 16.06
CA ILE A 485 7.37 2.30 16.62
C ILE A 485 6.46 1.21 17.20
N MET A 486 6.16 0.19 16.42
CA MET A 486 5.20 -0.85 16.80
C MET A 486 5.67 -1.73 17.94
N THR A 487 6.96 -2.06 18.00
CA THR A 487 7.48 -2.95 19.05
C THR A 487 7.81 -2.23 20.35
N SER A 488 8.00 -0.92 20.32
CA SER A 488 8.48 -0.11 21.47
C SER A 488 9.74 -0.66 22.14
N LYS A 489 10.52 -1.49 21.43
CA LYS A 489 11.77 -2.08 21.95
C LYS A 489 12.90 -1.05 22.09
N SER A 490 12.76 0.10 21.46
CA SER A 490 13.67 1.22 21.58
C SER A 490 12.88 2.49 21.87
N PRO A 491 13.16 3.24 22.96
CA PRO A 491 12.45 4.47 23.27
C PRO A 491 12.95 5.61 22.37
N VAL A 492 12.71 5.49 21.09
CA VAL A 492 12.95 6.60 20.14
C VAL A 492 11.86 7.62 20.40
N ARG A 493 12.23 8.77 20.98
CA ARG A 493 11.27 9.85 21.27
C ARG A 493 10.81 10.58 20.03
N SER A 494 11.63 10.59 18.99
CA SER A 494 11.30 11.23 17.71
C SER A 494 11.82 10.40 16.54
N ALA A 495 11.11 10.43 15.44
CA ALA A 495 11.50 9.76 14.20
C ALA A 495 10.99 10.53 12.98
N GLU A 496 11.66 10.39 11.85
CA GLU A 496 11.25 10.97 10.58
C GLU A 496 10.57 9.92 9.70
N ASP A 497 9.41 10.29 9.16
CA ASP A 497 8.65 9.45 8.24
C ASP A 497 9.14 9.71 6.81
N VAL A 498 9.40 8.65 6.08
CA VAL A 498 9.89 8.71 4.70
C VAL A 498 8.76 8.27 3.77
N ASP A 499 7.86 9.20 3.44
CA ASP A 499 6.78 8.95 2.48
C ASP A 499 7.10 9.57 1.12
N GLU A 500 7.93 8.88 0.32
CA GLU A 500 8.22 9.27 -1.05
C GLU A 500 7.78 8.20 -2.05
N GLN A 501 6.90 8.59 -2.98
CA GLN A 501 6.47 7.74 -4.11
C GLN A 501 7.26 8.03 -5.40
N ALA A 502 8.11 9.03 -5.40
CA ALA A 502 8.95 9.40 -6.52
C ALA A 502 10.34 9.83 -6.02
N LEU A 503 11.36 9.45 -6.75
CA LEU A 503 12.72 9.88 -6.48
C LEU A 503 12.87 11.38 -6.74
N SER A 504 13.62 12.07 -5.88
CA SER A 504 14.05 13.44 -6.11
C SER A 504 15.10 13.51 -7.24
N TYR A 505 15.28 14.70 -7.80
CA TYR A 505 16.35 14.93 -8.79
C TYR A 505 17.74 14.56 -8.25
N ALA A 506 18.03 14.90 -6.99
CA ALA A 506 19.30 14.58 -6.35
C ALA A 506 19.56 13.08 -6.28
N GLU A 507 18.54 12.31 -5.96
CA GLU A 507 18.62 10.85 -5.89
C GLU A 507 18.82 10.21 -7.27
N ILE A 508 18.11 10.67 -8.29
CA ILE A 508 18.28 10.20 -9.67
C ILE A 508 19.69 10.53 -10.18
N LYS A 509 20.20 11.74 -9.89
CA LYS A 509 21.54 12.14 -10.31
C LYS A 509 22.63 11.37 -9.57
N ALA A 510 22.45 11.09 -8.28
CA ALA A 510 23.37 10.25 -7.50
C ALA A 510 23.43 8.81 -8.06
N LEU A 511 22.28 8.23 -8.41
CA LEU A 511 22.21 6.91 -9.04
C LEU A 511 22.93 6.89 -10.40
N ALA A 512 22.66 7.88 -11.25
CA ALA A 512 23.27 7.97 -12.58
C ALA A 512 24.79 8.15 -12.55
N SER A 513 25.32 8.85 -11.53
CA SER A 513 26.76 9.08 -11.36
C SER A 513 27.48 7.93 -10.65
N GLY A 514 26.73 6.98 -10.06
CA GLY A 514 27.29 5.92 -9.22
C GLY A 514 27.93 6.40 -7.91
N ASN A 515 27.70 7.66 -7.53
CA ASN A 515 28.28 8.28 -6.34
C ASN A 515 27.20 8.74 -5.33
N PRO A 516 27.00 8.01 -4.22
CA PRO A 516 25.99 8.35 -3.22
C PRO A 516 26.27 9.69 -2.53
N MET A 517 27.51 10.17 -2.48
CA MET A 517 27.86 11.46 -1.87
C MET A 517 27.28 12.67 -2.64
N ILE A 518 26.90 12.51 -3.90
CA ILE A 518 26.25 13.60 -4.66
C ILE A 518 24.89 13.96 -4.05
N LYS A 519 24.17 13.00 -3.48
CA LYS A 519 22.92 13.26 -2.78
C LYS A 519 23.18 14.24 -1.61
N ASP A 520 24.18 13.96 -0.81
CA ASP A 520 24.52 14.79 0.36
C ASP A 520 24.99 16.18 -0.06
N CYS A 521 25.88 16.27 -1.06
CA CYS A 521 26.31 17.56 -1.61
C CYS A 521 25.16 18.41 -2.15
N LEU A 522 24.21 17.81 -2.87
CA LEU A 522 23.06 18.56 -3.41
C LEU A 522 22.06 18.99 -2.35
N LEU A 523 21.97 18.27 -1.22
CA LEU A 523 21.18 18.65 -0.07
C LEU A 523 21.83 19.80 0.72
N TYR A 524 23.17 19.78 0.85
CA TYR A 524 23.92 20.82 1.57
C TYR A 524 24.15 22.12 0.77
N THR A 525 24.08 22.09 -0.56
CA THR A 525 24.19 23.29 -1.41
C THR A 525 22.86 24.04 -1.58
N SER A 526 21.78 23.55 -1.00
CA SER A 526 20.54 24.33 -0.87
C SER A 526 20.77 25.40 0.20
N PRO A 527 20.61 26.71 -0.12
CA PRO A 527 20.83 27.77 0.85
C PRO A 527 19.91 27.59 2.04
N SER A 528 20.50 27.55 3.23
CA SER A 528 19.73 27.56 4.48
C SER A 528 18.92 28.87 4.57
N PRO A 529 17.68 28.85 5.06
CA PRO A 529 16.91 30.07 5.30
C PRO A 529 17.59 31.08 6.22
N ARG A 530 18.68 30.70 6.89
CA ARG A 530 19.49 31.58 7.75
C ARG A 530 20.53 32.39 7.00
N ASP A 531 20.81 32.07 5.74
CA ASP A 531 21.80 32.76 4.92
C ASP A 531 21.18 33.84 4.03
N CYS A 532 19.87 34.13 4.20
CA CYS A 532 19.11 35.13 3.49
C CYS A 532 18.59 36.24 4.45
N SER A 533 19.40 36.64 5.41
CA SER A 533 19.11 37.83 6.24
C SER A 533 20.01 38.99 5.86
#